data_4d822a3c90c90b53b282193680adbb60
#
_entry.id   4d822a3c90c90b53b282193680adbb60
#
_cell.length_a   1.000
_cell.length_b   1.000
_cell.length_c   1.000
_cell.angle_alpha   90.00
_cell.angle_beta   90.00
_cell.angle_gamma   90.00
#
_symmetry.space_group_name_H-M   'P 1'
#
loop_
_entity.id
_entity.type
_entity.pdbx_description
1 polymer ?
#
loop_
_entity_poly.entity_id
_entity_poly.type
_entity_poly.pdbx_seq_one_letter_code
_entity_poly.pdbx_strand_id
1 'polypeptide(L)'
;KTYGYSYDNIGNRKTAREDAEEATAYTTGPLNQYTAIERGEEAAFEPVHDADGNQTLIRTSTGIWQVAYNAENRPVRFVNESAKTVVECTYDYMGRRHTRKVSVNGTVSSYLRYMYRGYLQIAAIDAVSGVFRWFLFRDPTQPEAARPLAIRKDGT
;
A
#
# COMPACT_ATOMS: atom_id res chain seq x y z
N LYS A 1 9.49 -11.57 19.48
CA LYS A 1 9.69 -11.82 18.05
C LYS A 1 11.06 -11.34 17.64
N THR A 2 11.80 -12.20 16.94
CA THR A 2 13.13 -11.91 16.38
C THR A 2 12.99 -11.87 14.86
N TYR A 3 13.59 -10.86 14.23
CA TYR A 3 13.59 -10.73 12.78
C TYR A 3 15.02 -10.80 12.26
N GLY A 4 15.29 -11.67 11.29
CA GLY A 4 16.57 -11.82 10.62
C GLY A 4 16.44 -11.41 9.14
N TYR A 5 17.40 -10.60 8.66
CA TYR A 5 17.47 -10.17 7.27
C TYR A 5 18.89 -10.30 6.75
N SER A 6 19.02 -10.64 5.47
CA SER A 6 20.30 -10.50 4.75
C SER A 6 20.09 -9.67 3.48
N TYR A 7 21.15 -9.01 3.05
CA TYR A 7 21.14 -8.09 1.91
C TYR A 7 22.32 -8.38 0.98
N ASP A 8 22.20 -7.97 -0.27
CA ASP A 8 23.32 -7.89 -1.18
C ASP A 8 24.14 -6.61 -0.97
N ASN A 9 25.21 -6.43 -1.77
CA ASN A 9 26.12 -5.29 -1.63
C ASN A 9 25.52 -3.93 -1.98
N ILE A 10 24.36 -3.90 -2.64
CA ILE A 10 23.64 -2.68 -3.03
C ILE A 10 22.33 -2.48 -2.26
N GLY A 11 22.09 -3.32 -1.25
CA GLY A 11 20.99 -3.16 -0.30
C GLY A 11 19.71 -3.91 -0.66
N ASN A 12 19.66 -4.76 -1.68
CA ASN A 12 18.51 -5.61 -1.93
C ASN A 12 18.42 -6.70 -0.87
N ARG A 13 17.22 -6.96 -0.39
CA ARG A 13 16.97 -8.07 0.53
C ARG A 13 17.18 -9.39 -0.18
N LYS A 14 18.02 -10.26 0.38
CA LYS A 14 18.21 -11.63 -0.06
C LYS A 14 17.38 -12.62 0.72
N THR A 15 17.25 -12.39 2.03
CA THR A 15 16.42 -13.23 2.89
C THR A 15 15.68 -12.42 3.94
N ALA A 16 14.53 -12.93 4.38
CA ALA A 16 13.80 -12.45 5.56
C ALA A 16 13.30 -13.66 6.36
N ARG A 17 13.43 -13.61 7.69
CA ARG A 17 12.94 -14.64 8.61
C ARG A 17 12.33 -14.02 9.84
N GLU A 18 11.23 -14.56 10.32
CA GLU A 18 10.61 -14.25 11.60
C GLU A 18 10.79 -15.45 12.55
N ASP A 19 11.37 -15.20 13.73
CA ASP A 19 11.68 -16.23 14.75
C ASP A 19 12.40 -17.46 14.15
N ALA A 20 11.90 -18.66 14.41
CA ALA A 20 12.39 -19.93 13.88
C ALA A 20 11.67 -20.38 12.58
N GLU A 21 10.84 -19.50 12.00
CA GLU A 21 10.14 -19.81 10.75
C GLU A 21 11.11 -19.94 9.57
N GLU A 22 10.65 -20.61 8.54
CA GLU A 22 11.41 -20.76 7.31
C GLU A 22 11.67 -19.40 6.64
N ALA A 23 12.90 -19.21 6.18
CA ALA A 23 13.31 -17.96 5.57
C ALA A 23 12.63 -17.77 4.20
N THR A 24 12.13 -16.57 3.96
CA THR A 24 11.73 -16.14 2.61
C THR A 24 12.98 -15.71 1.86
N ALA A 25 13.23 -16.27 0.68
CA ALA A 25 14.32 -15.91 -0.23
C ALA A 25 13.82 -14.95 -1.32
N TYR A 26 14.67 -14.02 -1.72
CA TYR A 26 14.39 -13.00 -2.73
C TYR A 26 15.48 -13.05 -3.80
N THR A 27 15.07 -13.22 -5.06
CA THR A 27 15.98 -13.17 -6.22
C THR A 27 15.79 -11.84 -6.94
N THR A 28 16.92 -11.17 -7.21
CA THR A 28 16.95 -9.87 -7.89
C THR A 28 17.48 -10.03 -9.32
N GLY A 29 16.79 -9.41 -10.28
CA GLY A 29 17.18 -9.38 -11.69
C GLY A 29 18.15 -8.24 -12.04
N PRO A 30 18.58 -8.16 -13.31
CA PRO A 30 19.55 -7.15 -13.78
C PRO A 30 19.05 -5.70 -13.64
N LEU A 31 17.75 -5.48 -13.63
CA LEU A 31 17.11 -4.16 -13.45
C LEU A 31 16.90 -3.80 -11.97
N ASN A 32 17.52 -4.52 -11.04
CA ASN A 32 17.38 -4.31 -9.61
C ASN A 32 15.94 -4.47 -9.09
N GLN A 33 15.19 -5.34 -9.73
CA GLN A 33 13.82 -5.71 -9.36
C GLN A 33 13.79 -7.16 -8.90
N TYR A 34 12.94 -7.47 -7.93
CA TYR A 34 12.72 -8.88 -7.54
C TYR A 34 12.05 -9.64 -8.66
N THR A 35 12.63 -10.77 -9.04
CA THR A 35 12.13 -11.69 -10.07
C THR A 35 11.48 -12.92 -9.47
N ALA A 36 11.87 -13.31 -8.24
CA ALA A 36 11.24 -14.40 -7.50
C ALA A 36 11.27 -14.14 -5.99
N ILE A 37 10.22 -14.58 -5.31
CA ILE A 37 10.09 -14.56 -3.85
C ILE A 37 9.61 -15.95 -3.45
N GLU A 38 10.44 -16.69 -2.69
CA GLU A 38 10.26 -18.09 -2.36
C GLU A 38 10.19 -18.28 -0.85
N ARG A 39 9.31 -19.14 -0.38
CA ARG A 39 9.23 -19.53 1.03
C ARG A 39 8.96 -21.04 1.12
N GLY A 40 9.94 -21.77 1.58
CA GLY A 40 9.86 -23.21 1.73
C GLY A 40 9.58 -23.94 0.43
N GLU A 41 8.68 -24.90 0.50
CA GLU A 41 8.25 -25.70 -0.66
C GLU A 41 7.11 -25.05 -1.45
N GLU A 42 6.67 -23.83 -1.07
CA GLU A 42 5.64 -23.11 -1.84
C GLU A 42 6.16 -22.72 -3.21
N ALA A 43 5.26 -22.71 -4.21
CA ALA A 43 5.60 -22.18 -5.53
C ALA A 43 6.11 -20.75 -5.42
N ALA A 44 7.20 -20.44 -6.13
CA ALA A 44 7.77 -19.10 -6.18
C ALA A 44 6.71 -18.08 -6.63
N PHE A 45 6.65 -16.96 -5.96
CA PHE A 45 5.90 -15.82 -6.44
C PHE A 45 6.82 -14.98 -7.34
N GLU A 46 6.42 -14.80 -8.58
CA GLU A 46 7.14 -14.00 -9.58
C GLU A 46 6.46 -12.64 -9.74
N PRO A 47 7.02 -11.56 -9.15
CA PRO A 47 6.52 -10.21 -9.36
C PRO A 47 6.60 -9.81 -10.84
N VAL A 48 5.57 -9.12 -11.32
CA VAL A 48 5.55 -8.60 -12.70
C VAL A 48 5.68 -7.08 -12.64
N HIS A 49 6.44 -6.52 -13.59
CA HIS A 49 6.66 -5.09 -13.72
C HIS A 49 6.26 -4.61 -15.11
N ASP A 50 5.80 -3.37 -15.23
CA ASP A 50 5.59 -2.70 -16.51
C ASP A 50 6.90 -2.12 -17.06
N ALA A 51 6.82 -1.46 -18.24
CA ALA A 51 7.98 -0.87 -18.90
C ALA A 51 8.59 0.32 -18.12
N ASP A 52 7.80 0.95 -17.25
CA ASP A 52 8.24 2.06 -16.39
C ASP A 52 8.83 1.54 -15.06
N GLY A 53 8.84 0.22 -14.84
CA GLY A 53 9.38 -0.42 -13.64
C GLY A 53 8.37 -0.51 -12.48
N ASN A 54 7.11 -0.16 -12.68
CA ASN A 54 6.10 -0.33 -11.66
C ASN A 54 5.71 -1.79 -11.50
N GLN A 55 5.59 -2.26 -10.26
CA GLN A 55 5.19 -3.63 -9.98
C GLN A 55 3.69 -3.83 -10.19
N THR A 56 3.30 -4.52 -11.26
CA THR A 56 1.90 -4.74 -11.67
C THR A 56 1.26 -6.00 -11.05
N LEU A 57 2.08 -6.92 -10.55
CA LEU A 57 1.65 -8.08 -9.78
C LEU A 57 2.37 -8.09 -8.44
N ILE A 58 1.62 -8.00 -7.34
CA ILE A 58 2.16 -7.98 -5.97
C ILE A 58 1.54 -9.05 -5.10
N ARG A 59 2.29 -9.59 -4.13
CA ARG A 59 1.79 -10.46 -3.06
C ARG A 59 1.82 -9.70 -1.74
N THR A 60 0.71 -9.75 -1.01
CA THR A 60 0.56 -9.20 0.34
C THR A 60 0.00 -10.24 1.29
N SER A 61 -0.15 -9.92 2.58
CA SER A 61 -0.84 -10.78 3.56
C SER A 61 -2.31 -11.05 3.21
N THR A 62 -2.91 -10.24 2.32
CA THR A 62 -4.30 -10.40 1.87
C THR A 62 -4.42 -11.10 0.50
N GLY A 63 -3.31 -11.61 -0.03
CA GLY A 63 -3.27 -12.37 -1.29
C GLY A 63 -2.53 -11.65 -2.42
N ILE A 64 -2.77 -12.11 -3.64
CA ILE A 64 -2.16 -11.59 -4.87
C ILE A 64 -3.05 -10.50 -5.44
N TRP A 65 -2.43 -9.39 -5.84
CA TRP A 65 -3.08 -8.22 -6.41
C TRP A 65 -2.49 -7.86 -7.76
N GLN A 66 -3.35 -7.59 -8.72
CA GLN A 66 -2.99 -6.90 -9.96
C GLN A 66 -3.11 -5.40 -9.74
N VAL A 67 -2.13 -4.63 -10.20
CA VAL A 67 -2.07 -3.18 -10.00
C VAL A 67 -1.94 -2.47 -11.33
N ALA A 68 -2.78 -1.46 -11.54
CA ALA A 68 -2.67 -0.55 -12.67
C ALA A 68 -2.21 0.83 -12.21
N TYR A 69 -1.39 1.47 -13.02
CA TYR A 69 -0.80 2.79 -12.76
C TYR A 69 -1.28 3.82 -13.78
N ASN A 70 -1.24 5.09 -13.40
CA ASN A 70 -1.43 6.20 -14.35
C ASN A 70 -0.09 6.62 -14.95
N ALA A 71 -0.12 7.59 -15.89
CA ALA A 71 1.07 8.11 -16.57
C ALA A 71 2.08 8.82 -15.64
N GLU A 72 1.74 9.03 -14.38
CA GLU A 72 2.63 9.59 -13.35
C GLU A 72 3.16 8.52 -12.39
N ASN A 73 3.07 7.24 -12.78
CA ASN A 73 3.50 6.07 -12.01
C ASN A 73 2.81 5.96 -10.62
N ARG A 74 1.55 6.43 -10.53
CA ARG A 74 0.75 6.29 -9.31
C ARG A 74 -0.25 5.17 -9.46
N PRO A 75 -0.37 4.26 -8.47
CA PRO A 75 -1.29 3.14 -8.54
C PRO A 75 -2.74 3.61 -8.42
N VAL A 76 -3.52 3.42 -9.49
CA VAL A 76 -4.93 3.87 -9.56
C VAL A 76 -5.93 2.76 -9.32
N ARG A 77 -5.54 1.49 -9.54
CA ARG A 77 -6.46 0.36 -9.39
C ARG A 77 -5.71 -0.88 -8.90
N PHE A 78 -6.29 -1.55 -7.92
CA PHE A 78 -5.82 -2.83 -7.39
C PHE A 78 -6.95 -3.84 -7.49
N VAL A 79 -6.67 -5.05 -7.95
CA VAL A 79 -7.64 -6.13 -8.07
C VAL A 79 -7.10 -7.38 -7.38
N ASN A 80 -7.86 -7.90 -6.44
CA ASN A 80 -7.66 -9.22 -5.87
C ASN A 80 -8.82 -10.12 -6.31
N GLU A 81 -8.56 -10.99 -7.28
CA GLU A 81 -9.59 -11.85 -7.87
C GLU A 81 -10.12 -12.88 -6.85
N SER A 82 -9.24 -13.47 -6.03
CA SER A 82 -9.64 -14.48 -5.05
C SER A 82 -10.53 -13.90 -3.95
N ALA A 83 -10.24 -12.68 -3.49
CA ALA A 83 -11.05 -11.96 -2.50
C ALA A 83 -12.19 -11.15 -3.15
N LYS A 84 -12.32 -11.18 -4.49
CA LYS A 84 -13.30 -10.38 -5.26
C LYS A 84 -13.29 -8.91 -4.84
N THR A 85 -12.10 -8.38 -4.55
CA THR A 85 -11.93 -7.03 -4.02
C THR A 85 -11.24 -6.15 -5.06
N VAL A 86 -11.81 -4.96 -5.26
CA VAL A 86 -11.25 -3.91 -6.11
C VAL A 86 -11.04 -2.65 -5.28
N VAL A 87 -9.85 -2.06 -5.37
CA VAL A 87 -9.55 -0.76 -4.79
C VAL A 87 -9.22 0.22 -5.90
N GLU A 88 -9.92 1.35 -5.94
CA GLU A 88 -9.70 2.42 -6.91
C GLU A 88 -9.23 3.67 -6.17
N CYS A 89 -8.19 4.32 -6.70
CA CYS A 89 -7.61 5.53 -6.15
C CYS A 89 -7.59 6.66 -7.17
N THR A 90 -7.88 7.88 -6.76
CA THR A 90 -7.63 9.08 -7.54
C THR A 90 -6.64 9.98 -6.83
N TYR A 91 -5.97 10.85 -7.58
CA TYR A 91 -4.96 11.77 -7.07
C TYR A 91 -5.31 13.20 -7.47
N ASP A 92 -4.91 14.15 -6.67
CA ASP A 92 -5.01 15.56 -6.99
C ASP A 92 -3.77 16.03 -7.80
N TYR A 93 -3.78 17.30 -8.22
CA TYR A 93 -2.71 17.90 -9.02
C TYR A 93 -1.34 17.95 -8.29
N MET A 94 -1.32 17.80 -6.95
CA MET A 94 -0.09 17.71 -6.16
C MET A 94 0.38 16.24 -5.98
N GLY A 95 -0.32 15.28 -6.59
CA GLY A 95 -0.01 13.86 -6.46
C GLY A 95 -0.43 13.22 -5.15
N ARG A 96 -1.25 13.90 -4.34
CA ARG A 96 -1.76 13.35 -3.09
C ARG A 96 -3.02 12.52 -3.40
N ARG A 97 -3.20 11.40 -2.70
CA ARG A 97 -4.40 10.56 -2.89
C ARG A 97 -5.66 11.34 -2.52
N HIS A 98 -6.49 11.65 -3.50
CA HIS A 98 -7.74 12.37 -3.30
C HIS A 98 -8.86 11.47 -2.82
N THR A 99 -9.05 10.33 -3.49
CA THR A 99 -10.07 9.34 -3.08
C THR A 99 -9.52 7.93 -3.02
N ARG A 100 -10.22 7.08 -2.25
CA ARG A 100 -10.06 5.63 -2.22
C ARG A 100 -11.42 4.97 -2.14
N LYS A 101 -11.76 4.17 -3.14
CA LYS A 101 -12.99 3.39 -3.19
C LYS A 101 -12.65 1.92 -3.12
N VAL A 102 -13.31 1.19 -2.24
CA VAL A 102 -13.18 -0.26 -2.09
C VAL A 102 -14.50 -0.91 -2.43
N SER A 103 -14.46 -1.87 -3.34
CA SER A 103 -15.62 -2.70 -3.69
C SER A 103 -15.30 -4.16 -3.39
N VAL A 104 -16.25 -4.88 -2.82
CA VAL A 104 -16.16 -6.32 -2.52
C VAL A 104 -17.37 -7.00 -3.17
N ASN A 105 -17.15 -8.04 -3.94
CA ASN A 105 -18.19 -8.71 -4.73
C ASN A 105 -19.02 -7.73 -5.58
N GLY A 106 -18.38 -6.70 -6.16
CA GLY A 106 -19.03 -5.67 -6.97
C GLY A 106 -19.78 -4.59 -6.17
N THR A 107 -19.92 -4.73 -4.86
CA THR A 107 -20.60 -3.76 -4.01
C THR A 107 -19.59 -2.84 -3.32
N VAL A 108 -19.84 -1.53 -3.34
CA VAL A 108 -18.99 -0.54 -2.65
C VAL A 108 -19.10 -0.73 -1.14
N SER A 109 -17.99 -1.12 -0.50
CA SER A 109 -17.88 -1.30 0.94
C SER A 109 -17.32 -0.07 1.66
N SER A 110 -16.54 0.76 0.95
CA SER A 110 -15.96 1.99 1.50
C SER A 110 -15.64 2.96 0.37
N TYR A 111 -16.00 4.22 0.53
CA TYR A 111 -15.60 5.27 -0.40
C TYR A 111 -15.17 6.50 0.41
N LEU A 112 -13.87 6.77 0.45
CA LEU A 112 -13.27 7.83 1.24
C LEU A 112 -12.72 8.95 0.35
N ARG A 113 -12.88 10.19 0.79
CA ARG A 113 -12.17 11.36 0.30
C ARG A 113 -11.26 11.88 1.39
N TYR A 114 -10.01 12.14 1.04
CA TYR A 114 -8.98 12.60 1.97
C TYR A 114 -8.83 14.11 1.94
N MET A 115 -8.57 14.67 3.10
CA MET A 115 -8.32 16.09 3.28
C MET A 115 -6.88 16.31 3.72
N TYR A 116 -6.27 17.36 3.20
CA TYR A 116 -4.87 17.67 3.42
C TYR A 116 -4.67 19.09 3.91
N ARG A 117 -3.64 19.28 4.70
CA ARG A 117 -3.01 20.57 4.99
C ARG A 117 -1.58 20.50 4.42
N GLY A 118 -1.33 21.18 3.30
CA GLY A 118 -0.12 20.93 2.52
C GLY A 118 -0.02 19.45 2.13
N TYR A 119 1.06 18.77 2.47
CA TYR A 119 1.24 17.32 2.26
C TYR A 119 0.76 16.46 3.41
N LEU A 120 0.35 17.04 4.54
CA LEU A 120 -0.12 16.29 5.70
C LEU A 120 -1.59 15.90 5.51
N GLN A 121 -1.86 14.61 5.49
CA GLN A 121 -3.23 14.09 5.51
C GLN A 121 -3.83 14.30 6.90
N ILE A 122 -4.93 15.04 7.00
CA ILE A 122 -5.51 15.46 8.28
C ILE A 122 -6.86 14.82 8.57
N ALA A 123 -7.57 14.34 7.55
CA ALA A 123 -8.88 13.72 7.73
C ALA A 123 -9.23 12.80 6.56
N ALA A 124 -10.20 11.92 6.80
CA ALA A 124 -10.98 11.26 5.75
C ALA A 124 -12.47 11.42 6.04
N ILE A 125 -13.21 11.67 4.98
CA ILE A 125 -14.67 11.73 5.01
C ILE A 125 -15.23 10.63 4.12
N ASP A 126 -16.41 10.15 4.44
CA ASP A 126 -17.19 9.34 3.53
C ASP A 126 -17.53 10.20 2.30
N ALA A 127 -17.19 9.73 1.11
CA ALA A 127 -17.31 10.52 -0.11
C ALA A 127 -18.76 10.71 -0.59
N VAL A 128 -19.70 9.91 -0.05
CA VAL A 128 -21.13 10.00 -0.37
C VAL A 128 -21.86 10.86 0.65
N SER A 129 -21.72 10.54 1.94
CA SER A 129 -22.45 11.21 3.02
C SER A 129 -21.79 12.50 3.53
N GLY A 130 -20.49 12.70 3.26
CA GLY A 130 -19.71 13.81 3.80
C GLY A 130 -19.34 13.68 5.28
N VAL A 131 -19.69 12.56 5.93
CA VAL A 131 -19.40 12.33 7.34
C VAL A 131 -17.92 12.01 7.55
N PHE A 132 -17.33 12.61 8.58
CA PHE A 132 -15.96 12.32 8.96
C PHE A 132 -15.83 10.87 9.45
N ARG A 133 -14.89 10.12 8.85
CA ARG A 133 -14.52 8.77 9.28
C ARG A 133 -13.37 8.79 10.28
N TRP A 134 -12.48 9.73 10.13
CA TRP A 134 -11.45 10.04 11.09
C TRP A 134 -10.91 11.46 10.89
N PHE A 135 -10.32 11.99 11.95
CA PHE A 135 -9.69 13.31 11.98
C PHE A 135 -8.44 13.26 12.85
N LEU A 136 -7.36 13.89 12.42
CA LEU A 136 -6.10 13.97 13.16
C LEU A 136 -5.97 15.32 13.86
N PHE A 137 -5.75 15.27 15.16
CA PHE A 137 -5.34 16.43 15.95
C PHE A 137 -3.83 16.55 15.92
N ARG A 138 -3.32 17.73 15.62
CA ARG A 138 -1.90 18.05 15.56
C ARG A 138 -1.58 19.15 16.57
N ASP A 139 -0.32 19.19 17.01
CA ASP A 139 0.19 20.24 17.86
C ASP A 139 0.07 21.59 17.10
N PRO A 140 -0.71 22.57 17.63
CA PRO A 140 -0.85 23.86 16.99
C PRO A 140 0.43 24.69 17.02
N THR A 141 1.36 24.39 17.94
CA THR A 141 2.66 25.05 18.07
C THR A 141 3.71 24.49 17.10
N GLN A 142 3.48 23.27 16.58
CA GLN A 142 4.34 22.61 15.60
C GLN A 142 3.52 22.09 14.41
N PRO A 143 2.91 22.98 13.63
CA PRO A 143 1.96 22.60 12.58
C PRO A 143 2.58 21.76 11.46
N GLU A 144 3.89 21.80 11.27
CA GLU A 144 4.64 21.04 10.27
C GLU A 144 5.07 19.66 10.80
N ALA A 145 4.88 19.37 12.11
CA ALA A 145 5.24 18.09 12.67
C ALA A 145 4.42 16.96 12.03
N ALA A 146 5.11 15.93 11.56
CA ALA A 146 4.49 14.77 10.94
C ALA A 146 3.67 13.92 11.93
N ARG A 147 3.96 14.04 13.24
CA ARG A 147 3.32 13.25 14.31
C ARG A 147 1.97 13.86 14.71
N PRO A 148 0.87 13.14 14.61
CA PRO A 148 -0.39 13.57 15.21
C PRO A 148 -0.33 13.37 16.74
N LEU A 149 -0.98 14.27 17.50
CA LEU A 149 -1.18 14.11 18.95
C LEU A 149 -2.28 13.09 19.26
N ALA A 150 -3.34 13.08 18.46
CA ALA A 150 -4.47 12.19 18.63
C ALA A 150 -5.18 11.94 17.29
N ILE A 151 -5.92 10.84 17.23
CA ILE A 151 -6.83 10.53 16.14
C ILE A 151 -8.23 10.32 16.72
N ARG A 152 -9.23 11.00 16.17
CA ARG A 152 -10.63 10.69 16.40
C ARG A 152 -11.13 9.86 15.22
N LYS A 153 -11.71 8.71 15.51
CA LYS A 153 -12.39 7.85 14.52
C LYS A 153 -13.90 7.91 14.74
N ASP A 154 -14.63 7.57 13.69
CA ASP A 154 -16.08 7.42 13.74
C ASP A 154 -16.48 6.40 14.81
N GLY A 155 -17.40 6.77 15.71
CA GLY A 155 -17.89 5.90 16.78
C GLY A 155 -17.04 5.83 18.05
N THR A 156 -16.02 6.68 18.22
CA THR A 156 -15.22 6.80 19.47
C THR A 156 -15.13 8.24 19.94
#